data_675dbcefe062c7e12b714fb54fd9fc81
#
_entry.id   675dbcefe062c7e12b714fb54fd9fc81
#
_cell.length_a   1.000
_cell.length_b   1.000
_cell.length_c   1.000
_cell.angle_alpha   90.00
_cell.angle_beta   90.00
_cell.angle_gamma   90.00
#
_symmetry.space_group_name_H-M   'P 1'
#
loop_
_entity.id
_entity.type
_entity.pdbx_description
1 polymer ?
#
loop_
_entity_poly.entity_id
_entity_poly.type
_entity_poly.pdbx_seq_one_letter_code
_entity_poly.pdbx_strand_id
1 'polypeptide(L)'
;MGFVQIIEFQTSRMEEGRKYVEEWEKATEGKRTARRGFLCQDRNDPNRYFNIVFFDSYEAAMENSKLPETQQLAQQLAQLTDQAPTFYDLDLVEERF
;
A
#
# COMPACT_ATOMS: atom_id res chain seq x y z
N MET A 1 12.27 -9.05 13.34
CA MET A 1 12.13 -9.14 11.87
C MET A 1 11.07 -8.17 11.39
N GLY A 2 11.01 -7.93 10.11
CA GLY A 2 10.13 -6.96 9.54
C GLY A 2 8.69 -7.44 9.36
N PHE A 3 7.89 -6.56 8.77
CA PHE A 3 6.48 -6.77 8.54
C PHE A 3 6.17 -6.41 7.08
N VAL A 4 5.32 -7.20 6.44
CA VAL A 4 4.93 -6.96 5.04
C VAL A 4 3.41 -6.85 4.98
N GLN A 5 2.93 -5.78 4.38
CA GLN A 5 1.50 -5.63 4.11
C GLN A 5 1.27 -5.74 2.61
N ILE A 6 0.36 -6.61 2.22
CA ILE A 6 -0.07 -6.74 0.82
C ILE A 6 -1.50 -6.27 0.74
N ILE A 7 -1.77 -5.38 -0.20
CA ILE A 7 -3.10 -4.86 -0.45
C ILE A 7 -3.50 -5.26 -1.86
N GLU A 8 -4.50 -6.13 -1.96
CA GLU A 8 -5.03 -6.60 -3.23
C GLU A 8 -6.27 -5.79 -3.59
N PHE A 9 -6.32 -5.23 -4.79
CA PHE A 9 -7.45 -4.43 -5.22
C PHE A 9 -7.64 -4.50 -6.73
N GLN A 10 -8.84 -4.11 -7.17
CA GLN A 10 -9.18 -4.05 -8.59
C GLN A 10 -9.63 -2.66 -8.97
N THR A 11 -9.08 -2.13 -10.05
CA THR A 11 -9.46 -0.83 -10.58
C THR A 11 -9.14 -0.75 -12.07
N SER A 12 -9.96 -0.05 -12.83
CA SER A 12 -9.67 0.34 -14.21
C SER A 12 -9.10 1.76 -14.28
N ARG A 13 -8.88 2.41 -13.12
CA ARG A 13 -8.51 3.83 -13.01
C ARG A 13 -7.17 4.03 -12.30
N MET A 14 -6.20 3.15 -12.57
CA MET A 14 -4.90 3.19 -11.88
C MET A 14 -4.13 4.50 -12.14
N GLU A 15 -4.32 5.12 -13.30
CA GLU A 15 -3.69 6.42 -13.60
C GLU A 15 -4.06 7.49 -12.58
N GLU A 16 -5.34 7.54 -12.19
CA GLU A 16 -5.79 8.46 -11.14
C GLU A 16 -5.20 8.07 -9.79
N GLY A 17 -5.15 6.77 -9.50
CA GLY A 17 -4.58 6.26 -8.26
C GLY A 17 -3.12 6.64 -8.09
N ARG A 18 -2.34 6.60 -9.16
CA ARG A 18 -0.93 6.98 -9.13
C ARG A 18 -0.73 8.43 -8.70
N LYS A 19 -1.59 9.32 -9.14
CA LYS A 19 -1.52 10.74 -8.76
C LYS A 19 -1.71 10.93 -7.26
N TYR A 20 -2.67 10.22 -6.68
CA TYR A 20 -2.91 10.28 -5.25
C TYR A 20 -1.73 9.70 -4.46
N VAL A 21 -1.14 8.61 -4.94
CA VAL A 21 0.03 8.00 -4.31
C VAL A 21 1.23 8.95 -4.36
N GLU A 22 1.45 9.62 -5.48
CA GLU A 22 2.54 10.59 -5.62
C GLU A 22 2.37 11.76 -4.64
N GLU A 23 1.14 12.25 -4.49
CA GLU A 23 0.84 13.30 -3.51
C GLU A 23 1.12 12.82 -2.08
N TRP A 24 0.72 11.58 -1.78
CA TRP A 24 0.97 10.97 -0.47
C TRP A 24 2.47 10.84 -0.20
N GLU A 25 3.24 10.41 -1.19
CA GLU A 25 4.69 10.27 -1.06
C GLU A 25 5.34 11.60 -0.67
N LYS A 26 4.93 12.68 -1.32
CA LYS A 26 5.44 14.02 -1.02
C LYS A 26 5.00 14.48 0.36
N ALA A 27 3.74 14.28 0.71
CA ALA A 27 3.17 14.73 1.98
C ALA A 27 3.73 13.97 3.18
N THR A 28 4.17 12.73 2.99
CA THR A 28 4.68 11.88 4.07
C THR A 28 6.21 11.78 4.10
N GLU A 29 6.90 12.54 3.29
CA GLU A 29 8.35 12.57 3.28
C GLU A 29 8.87 12.96 4.67
N GLY A 30 9.70 12.09 5.25
CA GLY A 30 10.20 12.27 6.61
C GLY A 30 9.27 11.82 7.72
N LYS A 31 8.03 11.47 7.40
CA LYS A 31 7.03 10.98 8.37
C LYS A 31 6.72 9.51 8.21
N ARG A 32 6.72 9.01 6.98
CA ARG A 32 6.27 7.64 6.74
C ARG A 32 7.26 6.63 7.28
N THR A 33 6.72 5.56 7.84
CA THR A 33 7.50 4.44 8.36
C THR A 33 7.64 3.30 7.36
N ALA A 34 6.96 3.39 6.23
CA ALA A 34 7.11 2.45 5.12
C ALA A 34 8.52 2.54 4.56
N ARG A 35 9.20 1.39 4.40
CA ARG A 35 10.58 1.34 3.93
C ARG A 35 10.68 1.17 2.42
N ARG A 36 9.89 0.24 1.88
CA ARG A 36 9.89 -0.08 0.46
C ARG A 36 8.46 -0.35 0.05
N GLY A 37 8.12 0.01 -1.17
CA GLY A 37 6.80 -0.26 -1.71
C GLY A 37 6.90 -0.68 -3.16
N PHE A 38 6.04 -1.63 -3.55
CA PHE A 38 5.97 -2.14 -4.92
C PHE A 38 4.51 -2.20 -5.35
N LEU A 39 4.23 -1.68 -6.53
CA LEU A 39 2.94 -1.86 -7.16
C LEU A 39 3.10 -2.94 -8.23
N CYS A 40 2.37 -4.04 -8.07
CA CYS A 40 2.40 -5.15 -9.00
C CYS A 40 1.05 -5.31 -9.67
N GLN A 41 1.07 -5.63 -10.96
CA GLN A 41 -0.13 -5.89 -11.75
C GLN A 41 -0.21 -7.38 -12.04
N ASP A 42 -1.40 -7.97 -11.90
CA ASP A 42 -1.59 -9.36 -12.25
C ASP A 42 -1.37 -9.53 -13.75
N ARG A 43 -0.51 -10.48 -14.12
CA ARG A 43 -0.18 -10.73 -15.52
C ARG A 43 -1.41 -11.16 -16.35
N ASN A 44 -2.37 -11.81 -15.71
CA ASN A 44 -3.56 -12.37 -16.38
C ASN A 44 -4.82 -11.52 -16.22
N ASP A 45 -4.77 -10.48 -15.38
CA ASP A 45 -5.89 -9.56 -15.15
C ASP A 45 -5.36 -8.14 -15.00
N PRO A 46 -5.44 -7.32 -16.06
CA PRO A 46 -4.83 -5.98 -16.05
C PRO A 46 -5.49 -5.00 -15.07
N ASN A 47 -6.64 -5.35 -14.50
CA ASN A 47 -7.30 -4.50 -13.50
C ASN A 47 -7.02 -4.95 -12.06
N ARG A 48 -6.31 -6.06 -11.87
CA ARG A 48 -5.98 -6.58 -10.55
C ARG A 48 -4.56 -6.20 -10.18
N TYR A 49 -4.43 -5.55 -9.03
CA TYR A 49 -3.15 -5.02 -8.54
C TYR A 49 -2.88 -5.48 -7.13
N PHE A 50 -1.59 -5.53 -6.80
CA PHE A 50 -1.11 -5.80 -5.45
C PHE A 50 -0.13 -4.70 -5.08
N ASN A 51 -0.40 -4.03 -3.97
CA ASN A 51 0.54 -3.08 -3.40
C ASN A 51 1.26 -3.81 -2.26
N ILE A 52 2.58 -3.93 -2.36
CA ILE A 52 3.39 -4.68 -1.40
C ILE A 52 4.29 -3.69 -0.66
N VAL A 53 4.09 -3.56 0.63
CA VAL A 53 4.77 -2.55 1.44
C VAL A 53 5.53 -3.20 2.59
N PHE A 54 6.78 -2.82 2.77
CA PHE A 54 7.68 -3.34 3.80
C PHE A 54 7.86 -2.32 4.91
N PHE A 55 7.79 -2.81 6.16
CA PHE A 55 7.98 -2.01 7.37
C PHE A 55 8.97 -2.73 8.28
N ASP A 56 9.56 -1.98 9.23
CA ASP A 56 10.47 -2.57 10.22
C ASP A 56 9.73 -3.47 11.20
N SER A 57 8.45 -3.17 11.46
CA SER A 57 7.64 -3.90 12.44
C SER A 57 6.15 -3.69 12.18
N TYR A 58 5.33 -4.49 12.82
CA TYR A 58 3.88 -4.32 12.81
C TYR A 58 3.50 -2.94 13.40
N GLU A 59 4.16 -2.52 14.47
CA GLU A 59 3.92 -1.23 15.11
C GLU A 59 4.21 -0.08 14.16
N ALA A 60 5.28 -0.18 13.37
CA ALA A 60 5.60 0.82 12.35
C ALA A 60 4.50 0.90 11.28
N ALA A 61 3.95 -0.25 10.86
CA ALA A 61 2.84 -0.29 9.92
C ALA A 61 1.60 0.40 10.49
N MET A 62 1.31 0.19 11.77
CA MET A 62 0.18 0.82 12.43
C MET A 62 0.37 2.33 12.54
N GLU A 63 1.58 2.80 12.84
CA GLU A 63 1.89 4.23 12.85
C GLU A 63 1.65 4.85 11.48
N ASN A 64 2.11 4.18 10.43
CA ASN A 64 1.91 4.66 9.06
C ASN A 64 0.44 4.77 8.70
N SER A 65 -0.36 3.80 9.11
CA SER A 65 -1.79 3.79 8.81
C SER A 65 -2.57 4.87 9.57
N LYS A 66 -2.03 5.36 10.68
CA LYS A 66 -2.66 6.42 11.49
C LYS A 66 -2.33 7.83 11.00
N LEU A 67 -1.37 7.99 10.11
CA LEU A 67 -1.08 9.31 9.54
C LEU A 67 -2.32 9.85 8.83
N PRO A 68 -2.69 11.11 9.05
CA PRO A 68 -3.83 11.70 8.36
C PRO A 68 -3.72 11.60 6.85
N GLU A 69 -2.51 11.76 6.32
CA GLU A 69 -2.22 11.65 4.90
C GLU A 69 -2.52 10.25 4.37
N THR A 70 -2.18 9.22 5.16
CA THR A 70 -2.44 7.83 4.77
C THR A 70 -3.93 7.53 4.79
N GLN A 71 -4.65 8.04 5.77
CA GLN A 71 -6.11 7.88 5.84
C GLN A 71 -6.80 8.57 4.68
N GLN A 72 -6.33 9.75 4.30
CA GLN A 72 -6.85 10.46 3.14
C GLN A 72 -6.60 9.67 1.85
N LEU A 73 -5.41 9.11 1.69
CA LEU A 73 -5.09 8.27 0.54
C LEU A 73 -6.01 7.07 0.45
N ALA A 74 -6.25 6.40 1.58
CA ALA A 74 -7.15 5.24 1.63
C ALA A 74 -8.56 5.61 1.14
N GLN A 75 -9.07 6.76 1.56
CA GLN A 75 -10.38 7.25 1.13
C GLN A 75 -10.41 7.57 -0.37
N GLN A 76 -9.37 8.21 -0.87
CA GLN A 76 -9.26 8.55 -2.29
C GLN A 76 -9.21 7.29 -3.16
N LEU A 77 -8.39 6.30 -2.76
CA LEU A 77 -8.25 5.05 -3.51
C LEU A 77 -9.52 4.20 -3.46
N ALA A 78 -10.26 4.25 -2.35
CA ALA A 78 -11.51 3.51 -2.22
C ALA A 78 -12.54 3.93 -3.26
N GLN A 79 -12.50 5.18 -3.71
CA GLN A 79 -13.42 5.69 -4.74
C GLN A 79 -13.07 5.18 -6.14
N LEU A 80 -11.87 4.64 -6.32
CA LEU A 80 -11.39 4.16 -7.62
C LEU A 80 -11.52 2.66 -7.78
N THR A 81 -11.89 1.95 -6.72
CA THR A 81 -11.99 0.48 -6.72
C THR A 81 -13.45 0.06 -6.74
N ASP A 82 -13.74 -1.07 -7.41
CA ASP A 82 -15.10 -1.60 -7.51
C ASP A 82 -15.54 -2.31 -6.24
N GLN A 83 -14.56 -2.81 -5.47
CA GLN A 83 -14.79 -3.57 -4.24
C GLN A 83 -13.80 -3.12 -3.18
N ALA A 84 -14.10 -3.39 -1.92
CA ALA A 84 -13.16 -3.16 -0.84
C ALA A 84 -11.88 -3.96 -1.08
N PRO A 85 -10.71 -3.37 -0.84
CA PRO A 85 -9.45 -4.09 -1.00
C PRO A 85 -9.31 -5.19 0.05
N THR A 86 -8.51 -6.21 -0.27
CA THR A 86 -8.16 -7.27 0.67
C THR A 86 -6.76 -6.99 1.21
N PHE A 87 -6.63 -7.04 2.53
CA PHE A 87 -5.36 -6.80 3.21
C PHE A 87 -4.78 -8.11 3.73
N TYR A 88 -3.49 -8.30 3.50
CA TYR A 88 -2.73 -9.42 4.06
C TYR A 88 -1.62 -8.84 4.92
N ASP A 89 -1.66 -9.14 6.21
CA ASP A 89 -0.66 -8.69 7.18
C ASP A 89 0.25 -9.87 7.49
N LEU A 90 1.52 -9.75 7.13
CA LEU A 90 2.47 -10.86 7.18
C LEU A 90 3.71 -10.49 7.99
N ASP A 91 4.10 -11.36 8.90
CA ASP A 91 5.37 -11.22 9.59
C ASP A 91 6.49 -11.80 8.72
N LEU A 92 7.57 -11.05 8.56
CA LEU A 92 8.75 -11.54 7.86
C LEU A 92 9.53 -12.43 8.83
N VAL A 93 9.44 -13.74 8.67
CA VAL A 93 10.06 -14.70 9.61
C VAL A 93 11.49 -15.02 9.26
N GLU A 94 11.86 -14.92 7.99
CA GLU A 94 13.21 -15.30 7.54
C GLU A 94 13.48 -14.67 6.17
N GLU A 95 14.70 -14.17 6.00
CA GLU A 95 15.21 -13.77 4.69
C GLU A 95 16.10 -14.90 4.19
N ARG A 96 15.81 -15.42 3.00
CA ARG A 96 16.47 -16.64 2.53
C ARG A 96 17.55 -16.39 1.49
N PHE A 97 17.51 -15.27 0.78
CA PHE A 97 18.53 -14.92 -0.21
C PHE A 97 18.91 -13.46 -0.08
#